data_f9c4b3ae7d39bed184ab6179bf1c593c
#
_entry.id   f9c4b3ae7d39bed184ab6179bf1c593c
#
_cell.length_a   1.000
_cell.length_b   1.000
_cell.length_c   1.000
_cell.angle_alpha   90.00
_cell.angle_beta   90.00
_cell.angle_gamma   90.00
#
_symmetry.space_group_name_H-M   'P 1'
#
loop_
_entity.id
_entity.type
_entity.pdbx_description
1 polymer ?
#
loop_
_entity_poly.entity_id
_entity_poly.type
_entity_poly.pdbx_seq_one_letter_code
_entity_poly.pdbx_strand_id
1 'polypeptide(L)'
;MLNTMTRYMHWRMNAQVACLLVLGVGMGLKAQQAAPEKDVLIFTNGDQLSGTLERSVGGNVVFKSDMAGEITVPLSQVKDLKTHGAFAVLKHGVPVAQSKKVVPAPVEITTETVTVQETAQVPAQTVPAKDVAYVVDKQTFDSALARDISFFRGWNGAVNLGTSFTQATIHGGTISTGVSLIRQIPVVPYFRPRNRTTANFLENYGVLTTPAVISGTGSDEQAKTSIMHADAERDEYISKNVYVLATTAFDHNYSQSIALNQLYGGGFGWTVFNKPLHQLDLKADAHYQRQGHFDPSLNLNLFGSTFSEAYRRSLPYKMVLTQTAAFIPAWNDFNAYSANGGVTLAAPLFKRLALSVTALDSYINNPDPGYKKNSFTFTTGLTYALR
;
A
#
# COMPACT_ATOMS: atom_id res chain seq x y z
N MET A 1 -70.25 -8.76 -9.56
CA MET A 1 -68.85 -8.72 -9.11
C MET A 1 -68.45 -7.31 -8.84
N LEU A 2 -69.03 -6.73 -7.81
CA LEU A 2 -68.70 -5.34 -7.37
C LEU A 2 -69.20 -5.26 -5.92
N ASN A 3 -68.49 -5.78 -4.94
CA ASN A 3 -68.83 -5.61 -3.54
C ASN A 3 -67.79 -6.18 -2.55
N THR A 4 -66.52 -5.98 -2.81
CA THR A 4 -65.47 -6.45 -1.86
C THR A 4 -64.29 -5.48 -1.70
N MET A 5 -64.39 -4.25 -2.14
CA MET A 5 -63.29 -3.30 -2.07
C MET A 5 -63.52 -2.09 -1.12
N THR A 6 -64.60 -2.08 -0.31
CA THR A 6 -64.91 -0.92 0.53
C THR A 6 -64.81 -1.19 2.04
N ARG A 7 -64.14 -2.27 2.47
CA ARG A 7 -64.00 -2.63 3.90
C ARG A 7 -62.62 -2.54 4.50
N TYR A 8 -61.57 -2.14 3.73
CA TYR A 8 -60.20 -2.04 4.22
C TYR A 8 -59.68 -0.62 4.46
N MET A 9 -60.54 0.40 4.31
CA MET A 9 -60.09 1.80 4.37
C MET A 9 -60.50 2.56 5.62
N HIS A 10 -61.16 1.92 6.61
CA HIS A 10 -61.59 2.61 7.83
C HIS A 10 -60.88 2.20 9.13
N TRP A 11 -59.84 1.37 9.10
CA TRP A 11 -59.14 0.94 10.32
C TRP A 11 -57.70 1.47 10.47
N ARG A 12 -57.30 2.45 9.68
CA ARG A 12 -55.99 3.10 9.81
C ARG A 12 -56.02 4.55 10.25
N MET A 13 -57.17 5.09 10.62
CA MET A 13 -57.29 6.50 11.00
C MET A 13 -57.48 6.76 12.49
N ASN A 14 -57.58 5.76 13.36
CA ASN A 14 -57.78 5.95 14.80
C ASN A 14 -56.57 5.57 15.68
N ALA A 15 -55.39 5.31 15.12
CA ALA A 15 -54.19 4.99 15.90
C ALA A 15 -53.15 6.12 15.96
N GLN A 16 -53.43 7.30 15.39
CA GLN A 16 -52.45 8.41 15.34
C GLN A 16 -52.76 9.58 16.27
N VAL A 17 -53.82 9.54 17.08
CA VAL A 17 -54.20 10.64 18.00
C VAL A 17 -53.87 10.33 19.46
N ALA A 18 -53.39 9.14 19.82
CA ALA A 18 -53.11 8.77 21.22
C ALA A 18 -51.62 8.81 21.62
N CYS A 19 -50.69 9.29 20.76
CA CYS A 19 -49.25 9.36 21.08
C CYS A 19 -48.70 10.78 21.25
N LEU A 20 -49.50 11.80 21.45
CA LEU A 20 -49.05 13.21 21.50
C LEU A 20 -49.23 13.88 22.86
N LEU A 21 -49.30 13.14 23.96
CA LEU A 21 -49.46 13.74 25.30
C LEU A 21 -48.60 13.13 26.42
N VAL A 22 -47.40 12.55 26.09
CA VAL A 22 -46.36 12.19 27.09
C VAL A 22 -44.99 12.59 26.57
N LEU A 23 -44.82 13.83 26.12
CA LEU A 23 -43.51 14.47 25.88
C LEU A 23 -43.44 15.78 26.68
N GLY A 24 -43.59 15.65 27.97
CA GLY A 24 -43.39 16.73 28.92
C GLY A 24 -42.41 16.31 30.00
N VAL A 25 -41.31 17.05 30.05
CA VAL A 25 -40.36 17.10 31.19
C VAL A 25 -39.42 15.91 31.35
N GLY A 26 -38.50 15.79 30.43
CA GLY A 26 -37.18 15.19 30.65
C GLY A 26 -36.12 16.21 30.21
N MET A 27 -35.97 17.32 30.94
CA MET A 27 -34.74 18.11 30.91
C MET A 27 -33.63 17.21 31.51
N GLY A 28 -33.13 16.30 30.70
CA GLY A 28 -31.85 15.63 30.98
C GLY A 28 -30.79 16.71 31.07
N LEU A 29 -30.31 16.96 32.26
CA LEU A 29 -29.03 17.58 32.51
C LEU A 29 -28.02 16.82 31.64
N LYS A 30 -27.71 17.36 30.44
CA LYS A 30 -26.48 17.00 29.77
C LYS A 30 -25.40 17.41 30.75
N ALA A 31 -24.85 16.43 31.50
CA ALA A 31 -23.62 16.64 32.21
C ALA A 31 -22.66 17.25 31.17
N GLN A 32 -22.29 18.50 31.38
CA GLN A 32 -21.35 19.22 30.56
C GLN A 32 -20.05 18.44 30.72
N GLN A 33 -19.77 17.61 29.75
CA GLN A 33 -18.53 16.80 29.71
C GLN A 33 -17.43 17.84 29.78
N ALA A 34 -16.70 17.89 30.90
CA ALA A 34 -15.59 18.82 31.07
C ALA A 34 -14.71 18.71 29.83
N ALA A 35 -14.36 19.83 29.23
CA ALA A 35 -13.46 19.83 28.09
C ALA A 35 -12.20 19.06 28.52
N PRO A 36 -11.69 18.12 27.67
CA PRO A 36 -10.52 17.35 28.03
C PRO A 36 -9.38 18.31 28.39
N GLU A 37 -8.75 18.07 29.54
CA GLU A 37 -7.59 18.85 29.98
C GLU A 37 -6.52 18.79 28.88
N LYS A 38 -5.97 19.97 28.54
CA LYS A 38 -5.01 20.10 27.44
C LYS A 38 -3.61 19.82 27.94
N ASP A 39 -2.83 19.19 27.09
CA ASP A 39 -1.41 19.01 27.33
C ASP A 39 -0.70 20.37 27.21
N VAL A 40 0.38 20.55 27.99
CA VAL A 40 1.20 21.75 27.96
C VAL A 40 2.64 21.38 27.59
N LEU A 41 3.11 21.90 26.46
CA LEU A 41 4.49 21.77 26.01
C LEU A 41 5.28 22.99 26.46
N ILE A 42 6.32 22.78 27.25
CA ILE A 42 7.25 23.81 27.74
C ILE A 42 8.59 23.63 27.05
N PHE A 43 9.06 24.67 26.39
CA PHE A 43 10.35 24.69 25.71
C PHE A 43 11.49 25.03 26.66
N THR A 44 12.73 24.68 26.27
CA THR A 44 13.94 24.99 27.03
C THR A 44 14.19 26.50 27.20
N ASN A 45 13.67 27.35 26.30
CA ASN A 45 13.70 28.80 26.38
C ASN A 45 12.63 29.41 27.31
N GLY A 46 11.71 28.57 27.85
CA GLY A 46 10.63 28.99 28.72
C GLY A 46 9.30 29.27 28.04
N ASP A 47 9.24 29.27 26.71
CA ASP A 47 7.98 29.41 25.98
C ASP A 47 7.05 28.21 26.24
N GLN A 48 5.74 28.44 26.12
CA GLN A 48 4.73 27.40 26.36
C GLN A 48 3.69 27.35 25.25
N LEU A 49 3.25 26.14 24.91
CA LEU A 49 2.14 25.90 23.98
C LEU A 49 1.13 24.94 24.61
N SER A 50 -0.16 25.30 24.52
CA SER A 50 -1.25 24.40 24.87
C SER A 50 -1.75 23.64 23.65
N GLY A 51 -2.16 22.39 23.85
CA GLY A 51 -2.65 21.54 22.76
C GLY A 51 -2.76 20.08 23.17
N THR A 52 -2.35 19.18 22.28
CA THR A 52 -2.35 17.74 22.51
C THR A 52 -1.10 17.11 21.92
N LEU A 53 -0.45 16.23 22.69
CA LEU A 53 0.59 15.36 22.17
C LEU A 53 -0.05 14.39 21.18
N GLU A 54 0.47 14.32 19.95
CA GLU A 54 0.03 13.31 19.00
C GLU A 54 0.92 12.06 19.07
N ARG A 55 2.25 12.27 19.08
CA ARG A 55 3.24 11.20 19.12
C ARG A 55 4.65 11.72 19.40
N SER A 56 5.55 10.82 19.80
CA SER A 56 6.99 11.06 19.74
C SER A 56 7.66 9.96 18.92
N VAL A 57 8.50 10.34 17.97
CA VAL A 57 9.17 9.42 17.02
C VAL A 57 10.55 9.94 16.66
N GLY A 58 11.56 9.09 16.80
CA GLY A 58 12.92 9.39 16.33
C GLY A 58 13.54 10.63 16.97
N GLY A 59 13.27 10.86 18.26
CA GLY A 59 13.79 12.01 18.97
C GLY A 59 13.05 13.32 18.72
N ASN A 60 11.87 13.27 18.10
CA ASN A 60 11.02 14.43 17.86
C ASN A 60 9.64 14.20 18.50
N VAL A 61 9.07 15.29 19.03
CA VAL A 61 7.70 15.35 19.53
C VAL A 61 6.84 16.01 18.47
N VAL A 62 5.74 15.38 18.09
CA VAL A 62 4.69 15.94 17.25
C VAL A 62 3.55 16.38 18.14
N PHE A 63 3.31 17.68 18.18
CA PHE A 63 2.36 18.34 19.06
C PHE A 63 1.36 19.14 18.25
N LYS A 64 0.08 18.94 18.50
CA LYS A 64 -0.98 19.70 17.87
C LYS A 64 -1.38 20.87 18.76
N SER A 65 -0.81 22.03 18.47
CA SER A 65 -1.13 23.27 19.18
C SER A 65 -2.46 23.83 18.72
N ASP A 66 -3.20 24.42 19.65
CA ASP A 66 -4.48 25.09 19.37
C ASP A 66 -4.31 26.32 18.45
N MET A 67 -3.16 26.98 18.54
CA MET A 67 -2.89 28.21 17.79
C MET A 67 -2.02 27.99 16.55
N ALA A 68 -1.02 27.09 16.65
CA ALA A 68 -0.02 26.90 15.59
C ALA A 68 -0.28 25.67 14.69
N GLY A 69 -1.33 24.87 14.99
CA GLY A 69 -1.59 23.61 14.30
C GLY A 69 -0.58 22.52 14.69
N GLU A 70 -0.33 21.57 13.78
CA GLU A 70 0.65 20.48 14.02
C GLU A 70 2.07 21.02 13.87
N ILE A 71 2.87 20.88 14.93
CA ILE A 71 4.28 21.26 14.97
C ILE A 71 5.14 20.05 15.34
N THR A 72 6.35 20.01 14.81
CA THR A 72 7.36 19.00 15.15
C THR A 72 8.51 19.66 15.88
N VAL A 73 8.76 19.21 17.11
CA VAL A 73 9.77 19.81 18.01
C VAL A 73 10.82 18.74 18.33
N PRO A 74 12.12 19.02 18.12
CA PRO A 74 13.18 18.14 18.61
C PRO A 74 13.10 17.96 20.12
N LEU A 75 13.27 16.74 20.62
CA LEU A 75 13.21 16.45 22.04
C LEU A 75 14.22 17.25 22.87
N SER A 76 15.37 17.60 22.27
CA SER A 76 16.36 18.49 22.88
C SER A 76 15.87 19.91 23.21
N GLN A 77 14.77 20.34 22.61
CA GLN A 77 14.13 21.63 22.87
C GLN A 77 12.94 21.54 23.83
N VAL A 78 12.56 20.32 24.25
CA VAL A 78 11.45 20.06 25.18
C VAL A 78 11.99 20.07 26.61
N LYS A 79 11.64 21.09 27.40
CA LYS A 79 11.95 21.15 28.82
C LYS A 79 11.03 20.21 29.62
N ASP A 80 9.72 20.30 29.37
CA ASP A 80 8.70 19.50 30.02
C ASP A 80 7.44 19.40 29.15
N LEU A 81 6.85 18.23 29.08
CA LEU A 81 5.57 17.97 28.45
C LEU A 81 4.79 16.94 29.25
N LYS A 82 3.74 17.39 29.93
CA LYS A 82 2.82 16.51 30.69
C LYS A 82 1.57 16.26 29.89
N THR A 83 1.21 14.99 29.80
CA THR A 83 0.01 14.57 29.07
C THR A 83 -1.11 14.16 30.02
N HIS A 84 -2.33 14.46 29.64
CA HIS A 84 -3.55 13.98 30.31
C HIS A 84 -4.10 12.72 29.62
N GLY A 85 -3.79 12.55 28.31
CA GLY A 85 -4.12 11.36 27.55
C GLY A 85 -3.22 10.17 27.86
N ALA A 86 -3.71 8.95 27.59
CA ALA A 86 -2.93 7.73 27.75
C ALA A 86 -2.07 7.45 26.51
N PHE A 87 -0.79 7.20 26.72
CA PHE A 87 0.20 6.89 25.68
C PHE A 87 0.94 5.60 25.96
N ALA A 88 1.25 4.82 24.93
CA ALA A 88 2.13 3.68 24.99
C ALA A 88 3.58 4.11 24.73
N VAL A 89 4.48 3.80 25.65
CA VAL A 89 5.93 4.05 25.51
C VAL A 89 6.61 2.78 25.00
N LEU A 90 7.13 2.82 23.80
CA LEU A 90 7.77 1.69 23.12
C LEU A 90 9.28 1.90 23.05
N LYS A 91 10.05 0.95 23.59
CA LYS A 91 11.52 1.02 23.66
C LYS A 91 12.16 0.49 22.38
N HIS A 92 13.38 0.95 22.08
CA HIS A 92 14.20 0.37 21.03
C HIS A 92 14.54 -1.10 21.34
N GLY A 93 14.58 -1.94 20.29
CA GLY A 93 15.01 -3.34 20.40
C GLY A 93 14.02 -4.29 21.09
N VAL A 94 12.89 -3.81 21.60
CA VAL A 94 11.88 -4.66 22.23
C VAL A 94 11.11 -5.43 21.17
N PRO A 95 10.99 -6.78 21.29
CA PRO A 95 10.21 -7.60 20.35
C PRO A 95 8.74 -7.15 20.28
N VAL A 96 8.14 -7.26 19.11
CA VAL A 96 6.74 -6.87 18.86
C VAL A 96 5.77 -7.56 19.83
N ALA A 97 6.02 -8.83 20.16
CA ALA A 97 5.18 -9.56 21.12
C ALA A 97 5.15 -8.94 22.51
N GLN A 98 6.26 -8.36 22.96
CA GLN A 98 6.34 -7.63 24.23
C GLN A 98 5.77 -6.22 24.09
N SER A 99 6.01 -5.54 22.96
CA SER A 99 5.42 -4.22 22.68
C SER A 99 3.89 -4.25 22.72
N LYS A 100 3.26 -5.34 22.26
CA LYS A 100 1.80 -5.52 22.33
C LYS A 100 1.24 -5.55 23.77
N LYS A 101 2.06 -5.85 24.77
CA LYS A 101 1.64 -5.97 26.17
C LYS A 101 1.78 -4.66 26.95
N VAL A 102 2.28 -3.60 26.32
CA VAL A 102 2.39 -2.28 26.95
C VAL A 102 0.99 -1.73 27.26
N VAL A 103 0.81 -1.26 28.48
CA VAL A 103 -0.45 -0.62 28.89
C VAL A 103 -0.28 0.88 28.75
N PRO A 104 -1.08 1.56 27.92
CA PRO A 104 -1.04 3.00 27.77
C PRO A 104 -1.41 3.73 29.09
N ALA A 105 -0.62 4.74 29.44
CA ALA A 105 -0.83 5.60 30.61
C ALA A 105 -0.40 7.05 30.29
N PRO A 106 -0.77 8.04 31.12
CA PRO A 106 -0.26 9.40 30.94
C PRO A 106 1.26 9.42 31.07
N VAL A 107 1.90 10.31 30.29
CA VAL A 107 3.37 10.40 30.24
C VAL A 107 3.84 11.83 30.51
N GLU A 108 5.03 11.92 31.09
CA GLU A 108 5.78 13.15 31.22
C GLU A 108 7.07 13.00 30.40
N ILE A 109 7.30 13.90 29.47
CA ILE A 109 8.43 13.87 28.54
C ILE A 109 9.33 15.07 28.82
N THR A 110 10.58 14.78 29.12
CA THR A 110 11.64 15.77 29.26
C THR A 110 12.72 15.55 28.21
N THR A 111 13.71 16.45 28.14
CA THR A 111 14.87 16.28 27.28
C THR A 111 15.59 14.96 27.47
N GLU A 112 15.65 14.45 28.72
CA GLU A 112 16.46 13.28 29.08
C GLU A 112 15.64 12.01 29.31
N THR A 113 14.38 12.14 29.74
CA THR A 113 13.57 11.00 30.19
C THR A 113 12.14 11.08 29.71
N VAL A 114 11.53 9.90 29.58
CA VAL A 114 10.09 9.71 29.43
C VAL A 114 9.60 8.93 30.63
N THR A 115 8.76 9.56 31.45
CA THR A 115 8.19 8.94 32.65
C THR A 115 6.73 8.57 32.38
N VAL A 116 6.42 7.29 32.54
CA VAL A 116 5.06 6.78 32.56
C VAL A 116 4.50 7.04 33.95
N GLN A 117 3.39 7.77 34.04
CA GLN A 117 2.77 8.10 35.31
C GLN A 117 2.08 6.89 35.94
N GLU A 118 2.09 6.83 37.28
CA GLU A 118 1.39 5.78 37.98
C GLU A 118 -0.12 5.84 37.78
N THR A 119 -0.69 4.68 37.49
CA THR A 119 -2.14 4.48 37.43
C THR A 119 -2.52 3.23 38.22
N ALA A 120 -3.81 2.98 38.43
CA ALA A 120 -4.27 1.76 39.08
C ALA A 120 -3.79 0.45 38.39
N GLN A 121 -3.35 0.52 37.18
CA GLN A 121 -2.95 -0.64 36.36
C GLN A 121 -1.46 -0.64 35.97
N VAL A 122 -0.77 0.48 36.10
CA VAL A 122 0.63 0.67 35.67
C VAL A 122 1.41 1.36 36.74
N PRO A 123 2.52 0.75 37.27
CA PRO A 123 3.42 1.43 38.17
C PRO A 123 4.21 2.53 37.44
N ALA A 124 4.60 3.57 38.17
CA ALA A 124 5.46 4.61 37.62
C ALA A 124 6.75 4.02 37.06
N GLN A 125 7.10 4.37 35.83
CA GLN A 125 8.32 3.90 35.19
C GLN A 125 9.00 5.05 34.42
N THR A 126 10.27 5.30 34.71
CA THR A 126 11.09 6.25 33.98
C THR A 126 12.01 5.51 33.01
N VAL A 127 12.04 5.98 31.76
CA VAL A 127 12.84 5.44 30.67
C VAL A 127 13.72 6.57 30.11
N PRO A 128 15.03 6.35 29.91
CA PRO A 128 15.86 7.33 29.23
C PRO A 128 15.30 7.66 27.84
N ALA A 129 15.21 8.91 27.47
CA ALA A 129 14.62 9.34 26.21
C ALA A 129 15.30 8.72 24.98
N LYS A 130 16.62 8.48 25.06
CA LYS A 130 17.40 7.80 24.00
C LYS A 130 16.98 6.34 23.76
N ASP A 131 16.39 5.69 24.75
CA ASP A 131 15.95 4.30 24.68
C ASP A 131 14.50 4.18 24.18
N VAL A 132 13.78 5.30 24.08
CA VAL A 132 12.39 5.37 23.59
C VAL A 132 12.37 5.45 22.07
N ALA A 133 11.74 4.47 21.44
CA ALA A 133 11.52 4.45 20.00
C ALA A 133 10.30 5.27 19.59
N TYR A 134 9.19 5.07 20.34
CA TYR A 134 7.90 5.72 20.05
C TYR A 134 7.15 6.01 21.35
N VAL A 135 6.48 7.16 21.39
CA VAL A 135 5.37 7.45 22.31
C VAL A 135 4.13 7.62 21.44
N VAL A 136 3.11 6.80 21.67
CA VAL A 136 1.97 6.65 20.76
C VAL A 136 0.68 6.74 21.56
N ASP A 137 -0.28 7.51 21.08
CA ASP A 137 -1.60 7.59 21.71
C ASP A 137 -2.29 6.22 21.79
N LYS A 138 -3.15 6.06 22.81
CA LYS A 138 -3.84 4.79 23.09
C LYS A 138 -4.66 4.30 21.90
N GLN A 139 -5.34 5.17 21.16
CA GLN A 139 -6.20 4.77 20.05
C GLN A 139 -5.36 4.18 18.90
N THR A 140 -4.28 4.84 18.53
CA THR A 140 -3.33 4.35 17.52
C THR A 140 -2.65 3.07 17.97
N PHE A 141 -2.23 2.99 19.25
CA PHE A 141 -1.63 1.78 19.81
C PHE A 141 -2.60 0.59 19.74
N ASP A 142 -3.82 0.73 20.23
CA ASP A 142 -4.82 -0.33 20.26
C ASP A 142 -5.22 -0.79 18.84
N SER A 143 -5.32 0.14 17.88
CA SER A 143 -5.75 -0.17 16.52
C SER A 143 -4.65 -0.73 15.62
N ALA A 144 -3.40 -0.31 15.82
CA ALA A 144 -2.30 -0.62 14.90
C ALA A 144 -1.29 -1.64 15.45
N LEU A 145 -1.15 -1.76 16.78
CA LEU A 145 -0.11 -2.57 17.42
C LEU A 145 -0.66 -3.66 18.35
N ALA A 146 -1.62 -3.32 19.21
CA ALA A 146 -2.14 -4.25 20.23
C ALA A 146 -2.98 -5.37 19.61
N ARG A 147 -3.69 -5.11 18.53
CA ARG A 147 -4.54 -6.06 17.83
C ARG A 147 -3.92 -6.54 16.52
N ASP A 148 -4.07 -7.82 16.22
CA ASP A 148 -3.77 -8.32 14.89
C ASP A 148 -4.82 -7.84 13.88
N ILE A 149 -4.34 -7.21 12.83
CA ILE A 149 -5.20 -6.67 11.77
C ILE A 149 -5.59 -7.81 10.84
N SER A 150 -6.89 -8.01 10.60
CA SER A 150 -7.40 -8.99 9.62
C SER A 150 -6.69 -8.84 8.27
N PHE A 151 -6.48 -9.97 7.59
CA PHE A 151 -5.84 -10.01 6.27
C PHE A 151 -6.49 -9.06 5.26
N PHE A 152 -7.81 -8.91 5.31
CA PHE A 152 -8.55 -8.05 4.37
C PHE A 152 -8.48 -6.54 4.69
N ARG A 153 -7.83 -6.15 5.80
CA ARG A 153 -7.66 -4.74 6.18
C ARG A 153 -6.22 -4.27 5.97
N GLY A 154 -6.07 -2.97 5.74
CA GLY A 154 -4.77 -2.31 5.62
C GLY A 154 -4.16 -2.39 4.23
N TRP A 155 -4.91 -2.81 3.23
CA TRP A 155 -4.50 -2.74 1.84
C TRP A 155 -4.63 -1.32 1.31
N ASN A 156 -3.60 -0.88 0.61
CA ASN A 156 -3.55 0.34 -0.19
C ASN A 156 -3.17 -0.05 -1.61
N GLY A 157 -3.36 0.83 -2.57
CA GLY A 157 -2.96 0.50 -3.93
C GLY A 157 -3.53 1.44 -4.97
N ALA A 158 -3.48 1.00 -6.22
CA ALA A 158 -3.98 1.73 -7.36
C ALA A 158 -4.55 0.79 -8.42
N VAL A 159 -5.50 1.30 -9.18
CA VAL A 159 -6.03 0.68 -10.39
C VAL A 159 -5.68 1.57 -11.57
N ASN A 160 -5.14 0.98 -12.62
CA ASN A 160 -4.80 1.63 -13.88
C ASN A 160 -5.72 1.14 -14.99
N LEU A 161 -6.19 2.06 -15.83
CA LEU A 161 -6.94 1.74 -17.03
C LEU A 161 -6.43 2.61 -18.18
N GLY A 162 -6.03 1.97 -19.26
CA GLY A 162 -5.57 2.61 -20.47
C GLY A 162 -6.24 2.01 -21.70
N THR A 163 -6.38 2.81 -22.74
CA THR A 163 -6.89 2.35 -24.04
C THR A 163 -6.15 3.07 -25.16
N SER A 164 -6.01 2.38 -26.28
CA SER A 164 -5.61 3.00 -27.54
C SER A 164 -6.48 2.50 -28.68
N PHE A 165 -6.73 3.34 -29.69
CA PHE A 165 -7.47 3.00 -30.89
C PHE A 165 -6.65 3.42 -32.11
N THR A 166 -6.55 2.53 -33.06
CA THR A 166 -5.99 2.80 -34.38
C THR A 166 -7.12 2.70 -35.41
N GLN A 167 -7.35 3.75 -36.19
CA GLN A 167 -8.35 3.75 -37.24
C GLN A 167 -7.71 4.30 -38.52
N ALA A 168 -7.23 3.37 -39.34
CA ALA A 168 -6.66 3.64 -40.67
C ALA A 168 -7.00 2.44 -41.55
N THR A 169 -6.21 2.16 -42.57
CA THR A 169 -6.36 0.95 -43.38
C THR A 169 -6.23 -0.33 -42.51
N ILE A 170 -5.32 -0.33 -41.54
CA ILE A 170 -5.30 -1.29 -40.46
C ILE A 170 -6.06 -0.64 -39.29
N HIS A 171 -7.00 -1.34 -38.69
CA HIS A 171 -7.81 -0.81 -37.60
C HIS A 171 -7.88 -1.76 -36.42
N GLY A 172 -8.06 -1.20 -35.24
CA GLY A 172 -8.15 -1.99 -34.00
C GLY A 172 -7.92 -1.17 -32.77
N GLY A 173 -7.70 -1.86 -31.63
CA GLY A 173 -7.47 -1.19 -30.37
C GLY A 173 -6.79 -2.08 -29.34
N THR A 174 -6.27 -1.44 -28.31
CA THR A 174 -5.73 -2.11 -27.12
C THR A 174 -6.40 -1.59 -25.86
N ILE A 175 -6.59 -2.47 -24.89
CA ILE A 175 -7.03 -2.17 -23.53
C ILE A 175 -5.93 -2.62 -22.57
N SER A 176 -5.56 -1.74 -21.67
CA SER A 176 -4.59 -1.99 -20.61
C SER A 176 -5.27 -1.87 -19.27
N THR A 177 -5.17 -2.88 -18.43
CA THR A 177 -5.73 -2.87 -17.06
C THR A 177 -4.65 -3.29 -16.09
N GLY A 178 -4.51 -2.55 -14.99
CA GLY A 178 -3.54 -2.88 -13.95
C GLY A 178 -4.13 -2.67 -12.55
N VAL A 179 -3.74 -3.53 -11.61
CA VAL A 179 -4.05 -3.41 -10.20
C VAL A 179 -2.76 -3.63 -9.43
N SER A 180 -2.41 -2.70 -8.54
CA SER A 180 -1.28 -2.85 -7.64
C SER A 180 -1.76 -2.65 -6.22
N LEU A 181 -1.51 -3.64 -5.36
CA LEU A 181 -1.92 -3.65 -3.96
C LEU A 181 -0.70 -3.81 -3.07
N ILE A 182 -0.68 -3.06 -1.98
CA ILE A 182 0.34 -3.16 -0.93
C ILE A 182 -0.34 -3.17 0.44
N ARG A 183 0.09 -4.07 1.29
CA ARG A 183 -0.31 -4.15 2.70
C ARG A 183 0.94 -4.19 3.56
N GLN A 184 1.06 -3.23 4.45
CA GLN A 184 2.20 -3.09 5.35
C GLN A 184 1.73 -3.11 6.81
N ILE A 185 2.38 -3.88 7.65
CA ILE A 185 2.04 -4.00 9.06
C ILE A 185 3.26 -3.56 9.89
N PRO A 186 3.09 -2.64 10.84
CA PRO A 186 1.87 -1.89 11.18
C PRO A 186 1.40 -0.97 10.04
N VAL A 187 0.09 -0.69 10.00
CA VAL A 187 -0.52 0.16 8.96
C VAL A 187 -0.16 1.64 9.11
N VAL A 188 0.43 2.01 10.26
CA VAL A 188 0.79 3.39 10.61
C VAL A 188 2.10 3.78 9.93
N PRO A 189 2.13 4.84 9.11
CA PRO A 189 3.26 5.16 8.23
C PRO A 189 4.59 5.46 8.94
N TYR A 190 4.56 5.97 10.18
CA TYR A 190 5.77 6.29 10.93
C TYR A 190 6.33 5.12 11.74
N PHE A 191 5.63 3.97 11.80
CA PHE A 191 6.19 2.74 12.33
C PHE A 191 7.03 2.01 11.30
N ARG A 192 8.09 1.34 11.78
CA ARG A 192 8.86 0.43 10.93
C ARG A 192 7.97 -0.76 10.54
N PRO A 193 7.97 -1.14 9.28
CA PRO A 193 7.24 -2.32 8.85
C PRO A 193 7.83 -3.57 9.51
N ARG A 194 6.96 -4.43 10.02
CA ARG A 194 7.28 -5.80 10.41
C ARG A 194 7.21 -6.71 9.20
N ASN A 195 6.18 -6.50 8.41
CA ASN A 195 5.99 -7.24 7.17
C ASN A 195 5.30 -6.37 6.11
N ARG A 196 5.51 -6.77 4.87
CA ARG A 196 4.89 -6.18 3.69
C ARG A 196 4.35 -7.31 2.81
N THR A 197 3.18 -7.14 2.25
CA THR A 197 2.62 -8.02 1.22
C THR A 197 2.26 -7.15 0.03
N THR A 198 2.71 -7.53 -1.15
CA THR A 198 2.32 -6.90 -2.41
C THR A 198 1.58 -7.91 -3.28
N ALA A 199 0.68 -7.42 -4.11
CA ALA A 199 0.02 -8.20 -5.15
C ALA A 199 -0.23 -7.29 -6.34
N ASN A 200 0.23 -7.69 -7.51
CA ASN A 200 0.08 -6.94 -8.73
C ASN A 200 -0.59 -7.79 -9.81
N PHE A 201 -1.33 -7.12 -10.65
CA PHE A 201 -1.94 -7.69 -11.85
C PHE A 201 -1.85 -6.67 -12.97
N LEU A 202 -1.46 -7.11 -14.14
CA LEU A 202 -1.41 -6.31 -15.37
C LEU A 202 -1.93 -7.16 -16.52
N GLU A 203 -2.79 -6.60 -17.34
CA GLU A 203 -3.24 -7.19 -18.60
C GLU A 203 -3.22 -6.13 -19.70
N ASN A 204 -2.59 -6.46 -20.82
CA ASN A 204 -2.63 -5.70 -22.06
C ASN A 204 -3.21 -6.60 -23.16
N TYR A 205 -4.42 -6.31 -23.60
CA TYR A 205 -5.10 -7.04 -24.66
C TYR A 205 -5.34 -6.16 -25.87
N GLY A 206 -4.99 -6.62 -27.05
CA GLY A 206 -5.17 -5.88 -28.29
C GLY A 206 -5.52 -6.77 -29.48
N VAL A 207 -6.24 -6.18 -30.42
CA VAL A 207 -6.56 -6.77 -31.72
C VAL A 207 -6.37 -5.73 -32.78
N LEU A 208 -5.57 -6.07 -33.80
CA LEU A 208 -5.38 -5.27 -35.00
C LEU A 208 -5.88 -6.09 -36.22
N THR A 209 -6.73 -5.52 -37.03
CA THR A 209 -7.29 -6.17 -38.22
C THR A 209 -6.68 -5.53 -39.47
N THR A 210 -6.07 -6.35 -40.32
CA THR A 210 -5.56 -5.99 -41.63
C THR A 210 -6.58 -6.48 -42.68
N PRO A 211 -7.21 -5.60 -43.47
CA PRO A 211 -8.17 -6.00 -44.49
C PRO A 211 -7.58 -6.93 -45.52
N ALA A 212 -8.39 -7.83 -46.08
CA ALA A 212 -8.04 -8.80 -47.11
C ALA A 212 -7.34 -8.21 -48.35
N VAL A 213 -7.72 -7.01 -48.72
CA VAL A 213 -7.13 -6.27 -49.86
C VAL A 213 -5.65 -5.98 -49.67
N ILE A 214 -5.20 -5.87 -48.41
CA ILE A 214 -3.81 -5.55 -48.06
C ILE A 214 -3.03 -6.82 -47.69
N SER A 215 -3.67 -7.74 -46.95
CA SER A 215 -3.03 -9.01 -46.59
C SER A 215 -2.75 -9.93 -47.79
N GLY A 216 -3.51 -9.76 -48.88
CA GLY A 216 -3.38 -10.62 -50.04
C GLY A 216 -3.87 -12.05 -49.87
N THR A 217 -4.47 -12.37 -48.72
CA THR A 217 -4.89 -13.74 -48.33
C THR A 217 -6.37 -14.02 -48.67
N GLY A 218 -7.12 -13.03 -49.19
CA GLY A 218 -8.53 -13.18 -49.52
C GLY A 218 -9.48 -13.08 -48.31
N SER A 219 -8.95 -12.91 -47.10
CA SER A 219 -9.70 -12.67 -45.86
C SER A 219 -8.97 -11.67 -45.00
N ASP A 220 -9.72 -10.99 -44.10
CA ASP A 220 -9.12 -10.11 -43.11
C ASP A 220 -8.24 -10.91 -42.15
N GLU A 221 -7.02 -10.41 -41.91
CA GLU A 221 -6.09 -11.00 -40.95
C GLU A 221 -6.15 -10.25 -39.63
N GLN A 222 -6.22 -10.98 -38.52
CA GLN A 222 -6.22 -10.42 -37.21
C GLN A 222 -4.92 -10.78 -36.45
N ALA A 223 -4.17 -9.74 -36.07
CA ALA A 223 -3.07 -9.87 -35.13
C ALA A 223 -3.59 -9.60 -33.71
N LYS A 224 -3.49 -10.60 -32.86
CA LYS A 224 -3.86 -10.49 -31.43
C LYS A 224 -2.61 -10.32 -30.60
N THR A 225 -2.71 -9.52 -29.54
CA THR A 225 -1.72 -9.46 -28.47
C THR A 225 -2.43 -9.63 -27.14
N SER A 226 -1.87 -10.45 -26.27
CA SER A 226 -2.32 -10.63 -24.89
C SER A 226 -1.06 -10.82 -24.06
N ILE A 227 -0.85 -9.90 -23.12
CA ILE A 227 0.28 -9.92 -22.22
C ILE A 227 -0.27 -9.74 -20.81
N MET A 228 -0.22 -10.81 -20.00
CA MET A 228 -0.69 -10.81 -18.62
C MET A 228 0.49 -11.06 -17.69
N HIS A 229 0.55 -10.29 -16.60
CA HIS A 229 1.45 -10.50 -15.48
C HIS A 229 0.67 -10.43 -14.18
N ALA A 230 0.86 -11.42 -13.31
CA ALA A 230 0.33 -11.42 -11.96
C ALA A 230 1.41 -11.87 -11.00
N ASP A 231 1.67 -11.10 -9.95
CA ASP A 231 2.63 -11.47 -8.91
C ASP A 231 2.10 -11.22 -7.51
N ALA A 232 2.64 -11.97 -6.56
CA ALA A 232 2.46 -11.73 -5.15
C ALA A 232 3.77 -11.97 -4.41
N GLU A 233 4.09 -11.09 -3.48
CA GLU A 233 5.29 -11.16 -2.65
C GLU A 233 4.94 -10.90 -1.19
N ARG A 234 5.56 -11.68 -0.31
CA ARG A 234 5.48 -11.51 1.14
C ARG A 234 6.86 -11.31 1.72
N ASP A 235 7.05 -10.16 2.39
CA ASP A 235 8.28 -9.78 3.07
C ASP A 235 8.10 -9.85 4.58
N GLU A 236 9.10 -10.41 5.27
CA GLU A 236 9.23 -10.35 6.73
C GLU A 236 10.55 -9.65 7.07
N TYR A 237 10.47 -8.50 7.74
CA TYR A 237 11.64 -7.69 8.09
C TYR A 237 12.39 -8.29 9.26
N ILE A 238 13.62 -8.71 9.03
CA ILE A 238 14.55 -9.23 10.06
C ILE A 238 15.39 -8.11 10.69
N SER A 239 15.53 -6.99 10.00
CA SER A 239 16.17 -5.78 10.53
C SER A 239 15.46 -4.51 10.03
N LYS A 240 16.04 -3.35 10.27
CA LYS A 240 15.51 -2.06 9.81
C LYS A 240 15.31 -2.00 8.30
N ASN A 241 16.24 -2.59 7.57
CA ASN A 241 16.34 -2.41 6.12
C ASN A 241 16.41 -3.75 5.37
N VAL A 242 16.58 -4.88 6.07
CA VAL A 242 16.73 -6.21 5.46
C VAL A 242 15.51 -7.06 5.79
N TYR A 243 15.01 -7.77 4.80
CA TYR A 243 13.88 -8.67 4.92
C TYR A 243 14.13 -9.98 4.16
N VAL A 244 13.49 -11.05 4.59
CA VAL A 244 13.32 -12.27 3.81
C VAL A 244 12.03 -12.16 3.02
N LEU A 245 12.00 -12.74 1.83
CA LEU A 245 10.85 -12.69 0.94
C LEU A 245 10.47 -14.07 0.44
N ALA A 246 9.18 -14.23 0.17
CA ALA A 246 8.62 -15.31 -0.63
C ALA A 246 7.81 -14.69 -1.77
N THR A 247 8.01 -15.16 -2.98
CA THR A 247 7.40 -14.59 -4.18
C THR A 247 6.81 -15.67 -5.08
N THR A 248 5.76 -15.30 -5.78
CA THR A 248 5.21 -16.08 -6.89
C THR A 248 4.81 -15.14 -8.01
N ALA A 249 5.03 -15.56 -9.25
CA ALA A 249 4.63 -14.81 -10.43
C ALA A 249 4.04 -15.74 -11.50
N PHE A 250 3.14 -15.18 -12.28
CA PHE A 250 2.47 -15.84 -13.41
C PHE A 250 2.48 -14.87 -14.61
N ASP A 251 3.05 -15.31 -15.71
CA ASP A 251 3.09 -14.53 -16.94
C ASP A 251 2.46 -15.28 -18.10
N HIS A 252 1.74 -14.56 -18.92
CA HIS A 252 1.30 -14.97 -20.23
C HIS A 252 1.77 -13.92 -21.25
N ASN A 253 2.39 -14.34 -22.35
CA ASN A 253 2.83 -13.40 -23.37
C ASN A 253 2.68 -14.03 -24.76
N TYR A 254 1.57 -13.71 -25.41
CA TYR A 254 1.26 -14.21 -26.73
C TYR A 254 2.32 -13.80 -27.75
N SER A 255 2.89 -12.60 -27.63
CA SER A 255 3.89 -12.07 -28.56
C SER A 255 5.27 -12.72 -28.45
N GLN A 256 5.50 -13.53 -27.40
CA GLN A 256 6.74 -14.28 -27.18
C GLN A 256 6.51 -15.79 -27.07
N SER A 257 5.33 -16.28 -27.49
CA SER A 257 4.94 -17.70 -27.43
C SER A 257 4.85 -18.29 -26.01
N ILE A 258 4.76 -17.46 -24.98
CA ILE A 258 4.61 -17.91 -23.59
C ILE A 258 3.13 -18.13 -23.29
N ALA A 259 2.72 -19.40 -23.20
CA ALA A 259 1.37 -19.79 -22.82
C ALA A 259 1.13 -19.55 -21.33
N LEU A 260 2.06 -19.97 -20.47
CA LEU A 260 2.04 -19.69 -19.04
C LEU A 260 3.43 -19.93 -18.44
N ASN A 261 3.99 -18.87 -17.88
CA ASN A 261 5.19 -18.93 -17.06
C ASN A 261 4.79 -18.86 -15.58
N GLN A 262 5.30 -19.77 -14.77
CA GLN A 262 5.02 -19.85 -13.33
C GLN A 262 6.36 -19.78 -12.59
N LEU A 263 6.48 -18.85 -11.64
CA LEU A 263 7.67 -18.70 -10.82
C LEU A 263 7.30 -18.79 -9.35
N TYR A 264 8.08 -19.57 -8.60
CA TYR A 264 7.95 -19.74 -7.15
C TYR A 264 9.32 -19.63 -6.52
N GLY A 265 9.51 -18.63 -5.65
CA GLY A 265 10.82 -18.33 -5.12
C GLY A 265 10.83 -17.79 -3.71
N GLY A 266 12.05 -17.66 -3.18
CA GLY A 266 12.29 -17.02 -1.91
C GLY A 266 13.72 -16.47 -1.85
N GLY A 267 13.91 -15.44 -1.05
CA GLY A 267 15.18 -14.74 -1.02
C GLY A 267 15.28 -13.66 0.03
N PHE A 268 16.08 -12.67 -0.27
CA PHE A 268 16.35 -11.53 0.59
C PHE A 268 16.15 -10.23 -0.16
N GLY A 269 15.70 -9.22 0.58
CA GLY A 269 15.60 -7.88 0.10
C GLY A 269 16.28 -6.89 1.04
N TRP A 270 16.74 -5.80 0.46
CA TRP A 270 17.38 -4.71 1.16
C TRP A 270 16.77 -3.37 0.71
N THR A 271 16.11 -2.69 1.65
CA THR A 271 15.69 -1.29 1.47
C THR A 271 16.91 -0.40 1.66
N VAL A 272 17.56 0.01 0.57
CA VAL A 272 18.78 0.82 0.58
C VAL A 272 18.51 2.17 1.25
N PHE A 273 17.40 2.79 0.86
CA PHE A 273 16.87 3.98 1.52
C PHE A 273 15.34 4.03 1.40
N ASN A 274 14.73 4.58 2.44
CA ASN A 274 13.30 4.85 2.50
C ASN A 274 13.11 6.25 3.08
N LYS A 275 13.08 7.25 2.20
CA LYS A 275 12.90 8.66 2.54
C LYS A 275 11.59 9.17 1.93
N PRO A 276 10.99 10.26 2.45
CA PRO A 276 9.73 10.78 1.94
C PRO A 276 9.70 11.05 0.43
N LEU A 277 10.83 11.45 -0.15
CA LEU A 277 10.93 11.79 -1.57
C LEU A 277 11.39 10.61 -2.44
N HIS A 278 12.09 9.61 -1.89
CA HIS A 278 12.59 8.49 -2.67
C HIS A 278 12.79 7.23 -1.84
N GLN A 279 12.55 6.10 -2.46
CA GLN A 279 12.74 4.76 -1.91
C GLN A 279 13.43 3.89 -2.96
N LEU A 280 14.36 3.05 -2.53
CA LEU A 280 15.01 2.03 -3.36
C LEU A 280 15.06 0.72 -2.58
N ASP A 281 14.50 -0.32 -3.17
CA ASP A 281 14.59 -1.70 -2.73
C ASP A 281 15.40 -2.50 -3.75
N LEU A 282 16.37 -3.29 -3.28
CA LEU A 282 17.10 -4.29 -4.06
C LEU A 282 16.73 -5.67 -3.52
N LYS A 283 16.57 -6.65 -4.43
CA LYS A 283 16.15 -8.00 -4.07
C LYS A 283 16.98 -9.03 -4.82
N ALA A 284 17.19 -10.17 -4.19
CA ALA A 284 17.73 -11.35 -4.80
C ALA A 284 17.00 -12.59 -4.28
N ASP A 285 16.55 -13.46 -5.18
CA ASP A 285 15.90 -14.72 -4.83
C ASP A 285 16.53 -15.92 -5.53
N ALA A 286 16.18 -17.10 -5.06
CA ALA A 286 16.32 -18.35 -5.77
C ALA A 286 14.92 -18.91 -6.02
N HIS A 287 14.67 -19.39 -7.22
CA HIS A 287 13.34 -19.83 -7.61
C HIS A 287 13.35 -21.07 -8.52
N TYR A 288 12.20 -21.73 -8.53
CA TYR A 288 11.81 -22.66 -9.57
C TYR A 288 10.87 -21.94 -10.54
N GLN A 289 11.10 -22.12 -11.85
CA GLN A 289 10.29 -21.54 -12.91
C GLN A 289 9.86 -22.65 -13.89
N ARG A 290 8.56 -22.73 -14.14
CA ARG A 290 7.99 -23.55 -15.19
C ARG A 290 7.53 -22.65 -16.32
N GLN A 291 8.25 -22.68 -17.43
CA GLN A 291 7.92 -21.92 -18.64
C GLN A 291 7.18 -22.81 -19.61
N GLY A 292 5.88 -22.59 -19.76
CA GLY A 292 5.03 -23.29 -20.72
C GLY A 292 4.90 -22.47 -21.99
N HIS A 293 5.17 -23.09 -23.12
CA HIS A 293 5.02 -22.50 -24.45
C HIS A 293 3.73 -22.95 -25.12
N PHE A 294 3.29 -22.30 -26.17
CA PHE A 294 2.15 -22.79 -26.98
C PHE A 294 2.46 -24.10 -27.66
N ASP A 295 3.71 -24.35 -28.02
CA ASP A 295 4.20 -25.70 -28.36
C ASP A 295 4.70 -26.40 -27.08
N PRO A 296 4.00 -27.43 -26.59
CA PRO A 296 4.41 -28.12 -25.37
C PRO A 296 5.79 -28.79 -25.44
N SER A 297 6.30 -29.05 -26.65
CA SER A 297 7.64 -29.63 -26.83
C SER A 297 8.79 -28.70 -26.45
N LEU A 298 8.49 -27.38 -26.36
CA LEU A 298 9.41 -26.32 -25.98
C LEU A 298 9.31 -25.93 -24.50
N ASN A 299 8.48 -26.60 -23.72
CA ASN A 299 8.32 -26.33 -22.29
C ASN A 299 9.63 -26.52 -21.54
N LEU A 300 9.94 -25.56 -20.65
CA LEU A 300 11.14 -25.58 -19.83
C LEU A 300 10.82 -25.64 -18.35
N ASN A 301 11.65 -26.38 -17.61
CA ASN A 301 11.70 -26.34 -16.15
C ASN A 301 13.05 -25.75 -15.75
N LEU A 302 13.02 -24.57 -15.14
CA LEU A 302 14.21 -23.79 -14.86
C LEU A 302 14.38 -23.62 -13.35
N PHE A 303 15.63 -23.64 -12.92
CA PHE A 303 16.04 -23.20 -11.59
C PHE A 303 16.93 -21.99 -11.78
N GLY A 304 16.67 -20.93 -11.04
CA GLY A 304 17.38 -19.68 -11.27
C GLY A 304 17.36 -18.74 -10.07
N SER A 305 17.77 -17.52 -10.36
CA SER A 305 17.69 -16.38 -9.43
C SER A 305 17.01 -15.21 -10.11
N THR A 306 16.38 -14.34 -9.31
CA THR A 306 16.01 -13.00 -9.77
C THR A 306 16.86 -11.98 -9.02
N PHE A 307 17.48 -11.07 -9.75
CA PHE A 307 18.08 -9.86 -9.21
C PHE A 307 17.23 -8.70 -9.67
N SER A 308 16.61 -7.98 -8.71
CA SER A 308 15.67 -6.91 -9.06
C SER A 308 15.85 -5.67 -8.23
N GLU A 309 15.43 -4.55 -8.83
CA GLU A 309 15.31 -3.26 -8.17
C GLU A 309 13.89 -2.73 -8.29
N ALA A 310 13.48 -1.97 -7.28
CA ALA A 310 12.27 -1.16 -7.30
C ALA A 310 12.61 0.23 -6.75
N TYR A 311 12.55 1.22 -7.64
CA TYR A 311 12.81 2.62 -7.30
C TYR A 311 11.53 3.45 -7.40
N ARG A 312 11.29 4.28 -6.39
CA ARG A 312 10.18 5.24 -6.37
C ARG A 312 10.70 6.61 -6.02
N ARG A 313 10.27 7.64 -6.75
CA ARG A 313 10.60 9.04 -6.50
C ARG A 313 9.36 9.92 -6.56
N SER A 314 9.15 10.72 -5.51
CA SER A 314 8.19 11.83 -5.54
C SER A 314 8.85 13.04 -6.20
N LEU A 315 8.19 13.57 -7.21
CA LEU A 315 8.62 14.72 -8.00
C LEU A 315 7.83 15.98 -7.60
N PRO A 316 8.24 17.18 -8.02
CA PRO A 316 7.41 18.39 -7.90
C PRO A 316 5.99 18.18 -8.41
N TYR A 317 5.05 19.00 -7.99
CA TYR A 317 3.62 18.92 -8.32
C TYR A 317 2.94 17.61 -7.94
N LYS A 318 3.49 16.91 -6.91
CA LYS A 318 3.00 15.60 -6.42
C LYS A 318 3.02 14.49 -7.47
N MET A 319 3.79 14.63 -8.53
CA MET A 319 4.03 13.54 -9.49
C MET A 319 4.84 12.43 -8.83
N VAL A 320 4.65 11.20 -9.31
CA VAL A 320 5.37 10.01 -8.82
C VAL A 320 5.98 9.29 -10.01
N LEU A 321 7.29 9.10 -9.93
CA LEU A 321 8.03 8.22 -10.83
C LEU A 321 8.27 6.89 -10.11
N THR A 322 7.94 5.78 -10.77
CA THR A 322 8.31 4.43 -10.35
C THR A 322 9.13 3.77 -11.45
N GLN A 323 10.16 3.04 -11.07
CA GLN A 323 10.99 2.25 -11.96
C GLN A 323 11.19 0.88 -11.34
N THR A 324 11.15 -0.16 -12.17
CA THR A 324 11.49 -1.54 -11.81
C THR A 324 12.40 -2.12 -12.85
N ALA A 325 13.35 -2.95 -12.42
CA ALA A 325 14.15 -3.77 -13.31
C ALA A 325 14.39 -5.13 -12.67
N ALA A 326 14.45 -6.17 -13.48
CA ALA A 326 14.76 -7.52 -13.04
C ALA A 326 15.61 -8.24 -14.09
N PHE A 327 16.60 -8.98 -13.63
CA PHE A 327 17.41 -9.92 -14.43
C PHE A 327 17.23 -11.31 -13.84
N ILE A 328 16.84 -12.28 -14.68
CA ILE A 328 16.37 -13.61 -14.29
C ILE A 328 17.20 -14.66 -15.02
N PRO A 329 18.43 -14.99 -14.56
CA PRO A 329 19.23 -16.07 -15.10
C PRO A 329 18.74 -17.44 -14.62
N ALA A 330 18.73 -18.44 -15.51
CA ALA A 330 18.55 -19.82 -15.14
C ALA A 330 19.90 -20.51 -14.89
N TRP A 331 20.00 -21.36 -13.86
CA TRP A 331 21.24 -22.06 -13.49
C TRP A 331 21.43 -23.36 -14.25
N ASN A 332 20.33 -23.99 -14.64
CA ASN A 332 20.32 -25.25 -15.36
C ASN A 332 20.27 -25.09 -16.88
N ASP A 333 20.05 -23.86 -17.39
CA ASP A 333 20.16 -23.50 -18.79
C ASP A 333 20.59 -22.03 -18.94
N PHE A 334 21.88 -21.81 -19.16
CA PHE A 334 22.45 -20.46 -19.28
C PHE A 334 21.93 -19.65 -20.48
N ASN A 335 21.27 -20.30 -21.45
CA ASN A 335 20.62 -19.60 -22.56
C ASN A 335 19.21 -19.15 -22.23
N ALA A 336 18.57 -19.74 -21.19
CA ALA A 336 17.24 -19.42 -20.76
C ALA A 336 17.23 -18.29 -19.71
N TYR A 337 17.76 -17.12 -20.05
CA TYR A 337 17.65 -15.94 -19.20
C TYR A 337 16.66 -14.94 -19.76
N SER A 338 16.07 -14.18 -18.86
CA SER A 338 15.16 -13.08 -19.19
C SER A 338 15.51 -11.82 -18.41
N ALA A 339 15.01 -10.69 -18.89
CA ALA A 339 15.12 -9.40 -18.22
C ALA A 339 13.83 -8.61 -18.43
N ASN A 340 13.35 -7.98 -17.37
CA ASN A 340 12.15 -7.14 -17.42
C ASN A 340 12.48 -5.75 -16.89
N GLY A 341 11.89 -4.73 -17.50
CA GLY A 341 12.04 -3.35 -17.04
C GLY A 341 10.74 -2.57 -17.20
N GLY A 342 10.50 -1.65 -16.29
CA GLY A 342 9.32 -0.80 -16.34
C GLY A 342 9.57 0.58 -15.74
N VAL A 343 9.00 1.59 -16.37
CA VAL A 343 8.97 2.97 -15.85
C VAL A 343 7.56 3.50 -15.96
N THR A 344 7.04 4.03 -14.86
CA THR A 344 5.73 4.70 -14.82
C THR A 344 5.88 6.09 -14.24
N LEU A 345 5.35 7.09 -14.93
CA LEU A 345 5.17 8.44 -14.44
C LEU A 345 3.69 8.71 -14.22
N ALA A 346 3.29 9.01 -12.99
CA ALA A 346 1.93 9.37 -12.62
C ALA A 346 1.88 10.85 -12.22
N ALA A 347 0.99 11.62 -12.86
CA ALA A 347 0.74 13.03 -12.60
C ALA A 347 -0.67 13.21 -12.05
N PRO A 348 -0.86 13.76 -10.83
CA PRO A 348 -2.18 13.91 -10.25
C PRO A 348 -3.03 14.91 -11.05
N LEU A 349 -4.26 14.53 -11.36
CA LEU A 349 -5.27 15.37 -12.01
C LEU A 349 -6.26 15.92 -10.99
N PHE A 350 -6.84 15.03 -10.18
CA PHE A 350 -7.87 15.40 -9.22
C PHE A 350 -7.95 14.37 -8.08
N LYS A 351 -7.91 14.83 -6.81
CA LYS A 351 -8.02 13.97 -5.61
C LYS A 351 -7.18 12.67 -5.73
N ARG A 352 -7.84 11.55 -6.08
CA ARG A 352 -7.25 10.21 -6.20
C ARG A 352 -6.97 9.79 -7.64
N LEU A 353 -7.26 10.64 -8.61
CA LEU A 353 -7.10 10.37 -10.02
C LEU A 353 -5.80 10.99 -10.53
N ALA A 354 -5.01 10.23 -11.25
CA ALA A 354 -3.79 10.67 -11.91
C ALA A 354 -3.78 10.23 -13.38
N LEU A 355 -3.15 11.01 -14.23
CA LEU A 355 -2.72 10.56 -15.56
C LEU A 355 -1.45 9.74 -15.40
N SER A 356 -1.35 8.58 -16.04
CA SER A 356 -0.16 7.75 -16.02
C SER A 356 0.36 7.47 -17.42
N VAL A 357 1.68 7.46 -17.53
CA VAL A 357 2.42 7.01 -18.71
C VAL A 357 3.35 5.90 -18.26
N THR A 358 3.24 4.74 -18.89
CA THR A 358 3.99 3.54 -18.54
C THR A 358 4.70 2.99 -19.77
N ALA A 359 5.99 2.70 -19.64
CA ALA A 359 6.79 1.96 -20.60
C ALA A 359 7.25 0.66 -19.92
N LEU A 360 6.98 -0.47 -20.54
CA LEU A 360 7.38 -1.80 -20.09
C LEU A 360 8.18 -2.49 -21.20
N ASP A 361 9.23 -3.18 -20.82
CA ASP A 361 10.03 -3.99 -21.72
C ASP A 361 10.28 -5.37 -21.11
N SER A 362 10.07 -6.42 -21.91
CA SER A 362 10.32 -7.81 -21.53
C SER A 362 11.21 -8.45 -22.56
N TYR A 363 12.37 -8.91 -22.13
CA TYR A 363 13.36 -9.60 -22.94
C TYR A 363 13.46 -11.07 -22.54
N ILE A 364 13.45 -11.97 -23.54
CA ILE A 364 13.71 -13.40 -23.39
C ILE A 364 14.82 -13.77 -24.36
N ASN A 365 15.92 -14.36 -23.87
CA ASN A 365 17.07 -14.65 -24.73
C ASN A 365 16.80 -15.79 -25.72
N ASN A 366 15.99 -16.78 -25.33
CA ASN A 366 15.67 -17.94 -26.15
C ASN A 366 14.16 -18.07 -26.38
N PRO A 367 13.54 -17.16 -27.20
CA PRO A 367 12.13 -17.29 -27.56
C PRO A 367 11.95 -18.43 -28.56
N ASP A 368 10.71 -18.87 -28.76
CA ASP A 368 10.35 -19.84 -29.78
C ASP A 368 10.78 -19.37 -31.20
N PRO A 369 11.07 -20.29 -32.10
CA PRO A 369 11.39 -19.95 -33.49
C PRO A 369 10.30 -19.07 -34.13
N GLY A 370 10.72 -17.95 -34.71
CA GLY A 370 9.82 -16.97 -35.33
C GLY A 370 9.34 -15.85 -34.41
N TYR A 371 9.55 -15.95 -33.12
CA TYR A 371 9.18 -14.91 -32.13
C TYR A 371 10.36 -13.97 -31.84
N LYS A 372 10.02 -12.72 -31.48
CA LYS A 372 11.03 -11.71 -31.11
C LYS A 372 11.46 -11.89 -29.67
N LYS A 373 12.74 -11.63 -29.40
CA LYS A 373 13.30 -11.64 -28.04
C LYS A 373 12.72 -10.55 -27.15
N ASN A 374 12.34 -9.42 -27.73
CA ASN A 374 11.91 -8.22 -27.02
C ASN A 374 10.43 -7.93 -27.25
N SER A 375 9.73 -7.62 -26.18
CA SER A 375 8.32 -7.18 -26.18
C SER A 375 8.23 -5.85 -25.44
N PHE A 376 8.07 -4.76 -26.19
CA PHE A 376 7.93 -3.41 -25.63
C PHE A 376 6.49 -2.95 -25.68
N THR A 377 6.00 -2.42 -24.54
CA THR A 377 4.65 -1.88 -24.40
C THR A 377 4.70 -0.46 -23.87
N PHE A 378 4.04 0.44 -24.56
CA PHE A 378 3.85 1.82 -24.11
C PHE A 378 2.37 2.10 -23.90
N THR A 379 2.01 2.54 -22.70
CA THR A 379 0.61 2.76 -22.30
C THR A 379 0.43 4.15 -21.70
N THR A 380 -0.65 4.81 -22.10
CA THR A 380 -1.15 6.01 -21.42
C THR A 380 -2.53 5.72 -20.87
N GLY A 381 -2.82 6.20 -19.69
CA GLY A 381 -4.10 5.89 -19.05
C GLY A 381 -4.34 6.68 -17.78
N LEU A 382 -5.37 6.30 -17.07
CA LEU A 382 -5.76 6.87 -15.80
C LEU A 382 -5.43 5.90 -14.67
N THR A 383 -4.86 6.44 -13.61
CA THR A 383 -4.59 5.71 -12.37
C THR A 383 -5.51 6.24 -11.27
N TYR A 384 -6.24 5.36 -10.62
CA TYR A 384 -7.05 5.68 -9.46
C TYR A 384 -6.45 5.07 -8.19
N ALA A 385 -6.07 5.92 -7.22
CA ALA A 385 -5.52 5.48 -5.93
C ALA A 385 -6.66 4.93 -5.05
N LEU A 386 -6.53 3.69 -4.59
CA LEU A 386 -7.41 2.97 -3.67
C LEU A 386 -7.12 3.53 -2.31
N ARG A 387 -6.92 4.19 -1.64
CA ARG A 387 -6.68 4.66 -0.26
C ARG A 387 -5.29 4.23 0.28
#